data_cabd80d1308e797bc2d2a904453a1acb
#
_entry.id   cabd80d1308e797bc2d2a904453a1acb
#
_cell.length_a   1.000
_cell.length_b   1.000
_cell.length_c   1.000
_cell.angle_alpha   90.00
_cell.angle_beta   90.00
_cell.angle_gamma   90.00
#
_symmetry.space_group_name_H-M   'P 1'
#
loop_
_entity.id
_entity.type
_entity.pdbx_description
1 polymer ?
#
loop_
_entity_poly.entity_id
_entity_poly.type
_entity_poly.pdbx_seq_one_letter_code
_entity_poly.pdbx_strand_id
1 'polypeptide(L)'
;MKSYINADALLEFYKLSGKKHLIITGSFGSGKTTLINKISENNGLINTFKAHLTSRKVDSNVIMYSDLINNNTPAVIGHKNVSSNTNTNTNTNTNTTKMLPVYDGFFQVAIPAIHAFLEKNIHDGIFFIDELGYLETSCKDFQNAVFMLLDKSRVVAAVRKQHTDFLDIITQRKDILLIDIDDFMADIACIIMASGTSKRFGSNKLLETMPFKNNITLIENAINISSYAPFCKRIVVTVHKQIAALCKTLSVPCILHDMPDRNDSIRIGVENIKKLYVNDKINTRLPSGIIFLPSDQPLISPMSMQLMCLAFSYYKDKICRLSYNNTGGSPVIFPSIYFDELMRLPEKKGGGYIIKKNSGQVILVPARNEIEMYDIDTKEDLVKFKQVSPY
;
A
#
# COMPACT_ATOMS: atom_id res chain seq x y z
N MET A 1 9.38 -8.89 -7.33
CA MET A 1 7.99 -8.43 -7.54
C MET A 1 8.03 -6.92 -7.72
N LYS A 2 7.40 -6.33 -8.74
CA LYS A 2 7.34 -4.86 -8.85
C LYS A 2 6.44 -4.31 -7.76
N SER A 3 6.81 -3.19 -7.12
CA SER A 3 5.95 -2.51 -6.14
C SER A 3 4.62 -2.12 -6.81
N TYR A 4 3.51 -2.60 -6.25
CA TYR A 4 2.16 -2.23 -6.68
C TYR A 4 1.67 -0.94 -5.98
N ILE A 5 2.50 -0.35 -5.10
CA ILE A 5 2.12 0.86 -4.38
C ILE A 5 2.08 2.03 -5.37
N ASN A 6 0.94 2.69 -5.43
CA ASN A 6 0.77 3.95 -6.15
C ASN A 6 1.45 5.07 -5.34
N ALA A 7 2.35 5.84 -5.98
CA ALA A 7 3.10 6.90 -5.31
C ALA A 7 2.18 8.03 -4.80
N ASP A 8 1.10 8.34 -5.54
CA ASP A 8 0.14 9.38 -5.15
C ASP A 8 -0.64 8.95 -3.90
N ALA A 9 -1.08 7.68 -3.86
CA ALA A 9 -1.77 7.14 -2.69
C ALA A 9 -0.85 7.09 -1.47
N LEU A 10 0.43 6.72 -1.65
CA LEU A 10 1.39 6.72 -0.56
C LEU A 10 1.68 8.14 -0.04
N LEU A 11 1.84 9.11 -0.94
CA LEU A 11 2.06 10.50 -0.56
C LEU A 11 0.84 11.06 0.19
N GLU A 12 -0.37 10.73 -0.25
CA GLU A 12 -1.59 11.14 0.44
C GLU A 12 -1.70 10.48 1.82
N PHE A 13 -1.40 9.19 1.92
CA PHE A 13 -1.35 8.49 3.20
C PHE A 13 -0.30 9.08 4.15
N TYR A 14 0.87 9.45 3.62
CA TYR A 14 1.92 10.11 4.39
C TYR A 14 1.42 11.44 4.97
N LYS A 15 0.76 12.29 4.17
CA LYS A 15 0.15 13.54 4.64
C LYS A 15 -0.89 13.30 5.73
N LEU A 16 -1.79 12.33 5.53
CA LEU A 16 -2.84 11.97 6.48
C LEU A 16 -2.31 11.38 7.79
N SER A 17 -1.15 10.72 7.75
CA SER A 17 -0.53 10.12 8.93
C SER A 17 -0.06 11.14 9.97
N GLY A 18 0.12 12.40 9.58
CA GLY A 18 0.70 13.45 10.42
C GLY A 18 2.16 13.19 10.81
N LYS A 19 2.81 12.21 10.19
CA LYS A 19 4.22 11.88 10.47
C LYS A 19 5.14 12.87 9.75
N LYS A 20 6.29 13.17 10.38
CA LYS A 20 7.26 14.12 9.82
C LYS A 20 8.06 13.51 8.68
N HIS A 21 8.35 12.20 8.72
CA HIS A 21 9.19 11.50 7.75
C HIS A 21 8.46 10.32 7.14
N LEU A 22 8.84 9.96 5.89
CA LEU A 22 8.43 8.75 5.20
C LEU A 22 9.64 7.86 4.97
N ILE A 23 9.65 6.67 5.55
CA ILE A 23 10.68 5.66 5.35
C ILE A 23 10.08 4.47 4.62
N ILE A 24 10.73 4.09 3.52
CA ILE A 24 10.31 2.97 2.67
C ILE A 24 11.36 1.86 2.80
N THR A 25 10.92 0.69 3.25
CA THR A 25 11.78 -0.50 3.33
C THR A 25 11.24 -1.64 2.48
N GLY A 26 12.03 -2.70 2.33
CA GLY A 26 11.69 -3.89 1.56
C GLY A 26 12.92 -4.60 1.02
N SER A 27 12.73 -5.79 0.46
CA SER A 27 13.79 -6.62 -0.12
C SER A 27 14.52 -5.94 -1.28
N PHE A 28 15.65 -6.52 -1.66
CA PHE A 28 16.38 -6.04 -2.84
C PHE A 28 15.53 -6.18 -4.11
N GLY A 29 15.48 -5.12 -4.93
CA GLY A 29 14.68 -5.09 -6.15
C GLY A 29 13.17 -4.94 -5.95
N SER A 30 12.68 -4.68 -4.74
CA SER A 30 11.25 -4.48 -4.44
C SER A 30 10.66 -3.21 -5.05
N GLY A 31 11.48 -2.27 -5.54
CA GLY A 31 11.03 -1.03 -6.21
C GLY A 31 11.11 0.22 -5.33
N LYS A 32 11.86 0.22 -4.22
CA LYS A 32 12.04 1.39 -3.32
C LYS A 32 12.49 2.63 -4.07
N THR A 33 13.59 2.55 -4.82
CA THR A 33 14.13 3.63 -5.66
C THR A 33 13.09 4.19 -6.63
N THR A 34 12.36 3.29 -7.34
CA THR A 34 11.31 3.70 -8.27
C THR A 34 10.20 4.47 -7.56
N LEU A 35 9.82 4.04 -6.37
CA LEU A 35 8.76 4.68 -5.58
C LEU A 35 9.21 6.05 -5.07
N ILE A 36 10.43 6.17 -4.54
CA ILE A 36 11.02 7.44 -4.10
C ILE A 36 11.07 8.46 -5.25
N ASN A 37 11.55 8.06 -6.42
CA ASN A 37 11.61 8.93 -7.60
C ASN A 37 10.22 9.42 -7.99
N LYS A 38 9.22 8.53 -8.07
CA LYS A 38 7.84 8.92 -8.37
C LYS A 38 7.24 9.86 -7.32
N ILE A 39 7.58 9.68 -6.04
CA ILE A 39 7.15 10.60 -4.97
C ILE A 39 7.82 11.96 -5.15
N SER A 40 9.11 12.00 -5.44
CA SER A 40 9.83 13.26 -5.62
C SER A 40 9.35 14.06 -6.83
N GLU A 41 8.91 13.38 -7.89
CA GLU A 41 8.35 13.97 -9.12
C GLU A 41 6.86 14.33 -9.02
N ASN A 42 6.21 13.99 -7.89
CA ASN A 42 4.78 14.18 -7.75
C ASN A 42 4.37 15.66 -7.78
N ASN A 43 3.30 15.96 -8.54
CA ASN A 43 2.77 17.33 -8.68
C ASN A 43 2.35 17.97 -7.35
N GLY A 44 1.94 17.18 -6.36
CA GLY A 44 1.62 17.66 -5.01
C GLY A 44 2.83 18.22 -4.24
N LEU A 45 4.05 18.09 -4.78
CA LEU A 45 5.31 18.59 -4.23
C LEU A 45 6.02 19.58 -5.17
N ILE A 46 5.32 20.13 -6.18
CA ILE A 46 5.95 20.96 -7.22
C ILE A 46 6.59 22.23 -6.66
N ASN A 47 5.98 22.82 -5.63
CA ASN A 47 6.46 24.04 -4.97
C ASN A 47 7.34 23.76 -3.74
N THR A 48 7.66 22.48 -3.50
CA THR A 48 8.51 22.07 -2.36
C THR A 48 9.97 22.04 -2.80
N PHE A 49 10.85 22.66 -2.06
CA PHE A 49 12.28 22.50 -2.29
C PHE A 49 12.72 21.08 -2.00
N LYS A 50 13.39 20.44 -2.96
CA LYS A 50 13.82 19.05 -2.89
C LYS A 50 15.32 18.99 -3.03
N ALA A 51 15.93 18.11 -2.25
CA ALA A 51 17.33 17.75 -2.37
C ALA A 51 17.47 16.24 -2.37
N HIS A 52 18.42 15.72 -3.11
CA HIS A 52 18.61 14.29 -3.28
C HIS A 52 20.02 13.87 -2.92
N LEU A 53 20.12 12.78 -2.17
CA LEU A 53 21.32 12.01 -1.93
C LEU A 53 21.07 10.58 -2.40
N THR A 54 21.82 10.14 -3.40
CA THR A 54 21.57 8.85 -4.06
C THR A 54 22.84 8.04 -4.12
N SER A 55 22.75 6.74 -3.81
CA SER A 55 23.82 5.79 -4.00
C SER A 55 23.50 4.80 -5.11
N ARG A 56 24.46 4.50 -5.99
CA ARG A 56 24.31 3.53 -7.07
C ARG A 56 25.50 2.61 -7.16
N LYS A 57 25.24 1.34 -7.44
CA LYS A 57 26.28 0.39 -7.77
C LYS A 57 26.71 0.60 -9.22
N VAL A 58 28.00 0.85 -9.43
CA VAL A 58 28.65 0.97 -10.73
C VAL A 58 29.85 0.03 -10.71
N ASP A 59 29.81 -1.02 -11.52
CA ASP A 59 30.81 -2.10 -11.58
C ASP A 59 31.12 -2.70 -10.19
N SER A 60 32.36 -2.54 -9.72
CA SER A 60 32.83 -3.01 -8.42
C SER A 60 32.66 -1.99 -7.28
N ASN A 61 32.11 -0.80 -7.57
CA ASN A 61 31.98 0.30 -6.63
C ASN A 61 30.52 0.61 -6.29
N VAL A 62 30.30 1.25 -5.14
CA VAL A 62 29.08 2.01 -4.82
C VAL A 62 29.45 3.48 -4.83
N ILE A 63 28.76 4.24 -5.66
CA ILE A 63 29.00 5.66 -5.88
C ILE A 63 27.85 6.46 -5.30
N MET A 64 28.16 7.51 -4.57
CA MET A 64 27.18 8.45 -4.01
C MET A 64 27.32 9.82 -4.68
N TYR A 65 26.18 10.47 -4.93
CA TYR A 65 26.10 11.82 -5.48
C TYR A 65 24.90 12.58 -4.89
N SER A 66 24.98 13.91 -4.97
CA SER A 66 23.93 14.81 -4.54
C SER A 66 23.76 15.95 -5.52
N ASP A 67 22.53 16.42 -5.71
CA ASP A 67 22.17 17.59 -6.51
C ASP A 67 22.50 18.94 -5.82
N LEU A 68 22.87 18.91 -4.54
CA LEU A 68 23.24 20.10 -3.77
C LEU A 68 24.74 20.42 -3.79
N ILE A 69 25.58 19.49 -4.20
CA ILE A 69 27.03 19.69 -4.24
C ILE A 69 27.43 20.17 -5.63
N ASN A 70 28.17 21.28 -5.68
CA ASN A 70 28.65 21.86 -6.93
C ASN A 70 29.48 20.85 -7.73
N ASN A 71 29.15 20.79 -9.05
CA ASN A 71 29.72 19.88 -10.04
C ASN A 71 29.17 18.44 -10.02
N ASN A 72 28.24 18.10 -9.15
CA ASN A 72 27.63 16.76 -9.10
C ASN A 72 28.69 15.63 -9.21
N THR A 73 29.88 15.85 -8.63
CA THR A 73 30.99 14.92 -8.73
C THR A 73 30.72 13.73 -7.81
N PRO A 74 30.51 12.53 -8.37
CA PRO A 74 30.22 11.36 -7.56
C PRO A 74 31.49 10.94 -6.77
N ALA A 75 31.28 10.41 -5.56
CA ALA A 75 32.35 9.87 -4.74
C ALA A 75 32.05 8.42 -4.34
N VAL A 76 33.08 7.61 -4.24
CA VAL A 76 32.96 6.19 -3.88
C VAL A 76 32.73 6.07 -2.36
N ILE A 77 31.69 5.34 -1.97
CA ILE A 77 31.36 5.01 -0.57
C ILE A 77 31.57 3.52 -0.25
N GLY A 78 31.81 2.70 -1.26
CA GLY A 78 32.07 1.28 -1.08
C GLY A 78 32.68 0.65 -2.31
N HIS A 79 33.54 -0.36 -2.11
CA HIS A 79 34.08 -1.17 -3.18
C HIS A 79 33.98 -2.67 -2.89
N LYS A 80 33.96 -3.47 -3.96
CA LYS A 80 33.88 -4.93 -3.85
C LYS A 80 35.17 -5.48 -3.26
N ASN A 81 35.07 -6.28 -2.20
CA ASN A 81 36.24 -7.00 -1.68
C ASN A 81 36.65 -8.09 -2.69
N VAL A 82 37.75 -7.88 -3.38
CA VAL A 82 38.42 -8.88 -4.23
C VAL A 82 39.41 -9.60 -3.34
N SER A 83 38.98 -10.43 -2.39
CA SER A 83 39.87 -11.34 -1.70
C SER A 83 40.29 -12.41 -2.69
N SER A 84 41.59 -12.42 -3.04
CA SER A 84 42.27 -13.51 -3.72
C SER A 84 42.04 -14.81 -2.95
N ASN A 85 41.51 -15.81 -3.62
CA ASN A 85 41.33 -17.17 -3.08
C ASN A 85 42.67 -17.69 -2.52
N THR A 86 42.78 -17.78 -1.21
CA THR A 86 43.66 -18.75 -0.56
C THR A 86 42.76 -19.89 -0.04
N ASN A 87 43.07 -21.07 -0.54
CA ASN A 87 42.38 -22.34 -0.28
C ASN A 87 41.99 -22.56 1.19
N THR A 88 40.71 -22.70 1.46
CA THR A 88 40.24 -23.58 2.52
C THR A 88 38.94 -24.23 2.08
N ASN A 89 38.96 -25.56 1.99
CA ASN A 89 37.85 -26.45 1.70
C ASN A 89 36.77 -26.33 2.79
N THR A 90 35.70 -25.58 2.52
CA THR A 90 34.42 -25.82 3.19
C THR A 90 33.30 -25.47 2.20
N ASN A 91 32.53 -26.49 1.84
CA ASN A 91 31.37 -26.43 0.96
C ASN A 91 30.22 -25.62 1.64
N THR A 92 30.17 -24.31 1.41
CA THR A 92 28.95 -23.51 1.54
C THR A 92 28.96 -22.46 0.45
N ASN A 93 28.24 -22.74 -0.63
CA ASN A 93 27.99 -21.82 -1.74
C ASN A 93 27.10 -20.66 -1.31
N THR A 94 27.67 -19.60 -0.75
CA THR A 94 27.04 -18.28 -0.67
C THR A 94 28.10 -17.21 -1.00
N ASN A 95 28.38 -17.04 -2.29
CA ASN A 95 29.20 -15.94 -2.80
C ASN A 95 28.44 -14.59 -2.72
N THR A 96 28.10 -14.12 -1.54
CA THR A 96 27.71 -12.72 -1.32
C THR A 96 29.01 -11.93 -1.09
N THR A 97 29.58 -11.40 -2.17
CA THR A 97 30.72 -10.48 -2.08
C THR A 97 30.28 -9.19 -1.37
N LYS A 98 30.62 -9.11 -0.09
CA LYS A 98 30.33 -7.93 0.75
C LYS A 98 31.14 -6.73 0.24
N MET A 99 30.46 -5.58 0.08
CA MET A 99 31.16 -4.33 -0.23
C MET A 99 31.85 -3.82 1.02
N LEU A 100 33.07 -3.29 0.87
CA LEU A 100 33.81 -2.63 1.94
C LEU A 100 33.54 -1.12 1.90
N PRO A 101 33.31 -0.46 3.05
CA PRO A 101 33.03 0.97 3.09
C PRO A 101 34.28 1.80 2.72
N VAL A 102 34.03 2.92 2.03
CA VAL A 102 35.03 3.96 1.73
C VAL A 102 34.53 5.26 2.34
N TYR A 103 35.24 5.78 3.31
CA TYR A 103 34.76 6.93 4.10
C TYR A 103 34.81 8.24 3.34
N ASP A 104 35.78 8.40 2.44
CA ASP A 104 35.99 9.65 1.70
C ASP A 104 34.77 10.16 0.98
N GLY A 105 33.97 9.26 0.40
CA GLY A 105 32.73 9.63 -0.28
C GLY A 105 31.69 10.23 0.66
N PHE A 106 31.60 9.77 1.90
CA PHE A 106 30.72 10.37 2.89
C PHE A 106 31.15 11.79 3.25
N PHE A 107 32.45 12.04 3.41
CA PHE A 107 32.96 13.36 3.72
C PHE A 107 32.96 14.32 2.53
N GLN A 108 33.11 13.82 1.31
CA GLN A 108 33.14 14.65 0.10
C GLN A 108 31.74 15.01 -0.41
N VAL A 109 30.76 14.15 -0.26
CA VAL A 109 29.41 14.33 -0.86
C VAL A 109 28.28 14.32 0.18
N ALA A 110 28.17 13.26 0.97
CA ALA A 110 26.96 13.03 1.77
C ALA A 110 26.79 14.05 2.90
N ILE A 111 27.81 14.21 3.73
CA ILE A 111 27.81 15.13 4.87
C ILE A 111 27.68 16.58 4.40
N PRO A 112 28.48 17.05 3.41
CA PRO A 112 28.32 18.39 2.86
C PRO A 112 26.94 18.66 2.26
N ALA A 113 26.34 17.69 1.58
CA ALA A 113 24.98 17.84 1.03
C ALA A 113 23.92 18.06 2.12
N ILE A 114 24.00 17.28 3.21
CA ILE A 114 23.11 17.45 4.35
C ILE A 114 23.29 18.84 4.99
N HIS A 115 24.54 19.26 5.23
CA HIS A 115 24.84 20.57 5.81
C HIS A 115 24.34 21.71 4.90
N ALA A 116 24.64 21.65 3.61
CA ALA A 116 24.18 22.66 2.63
C ALA A 116 22.65 22.75 2.55
N PHE A 117 21.92 21.62 2.75
CA PHE A 117 20.48 21.63 2.83
C PHE A 117 19.99 22.33 4.10
N LEU A 118 20.55 21.98 5.24
CA LEU A 118 20.19 22.54 6.54
C LEU A 118 20.49 24.03 6.65
N GLU A 119 21.61 24.51 6.08
CA GLU A 119 22.00 25.92 6.03
C GLU A 119 21.02 26.79 5.24
N LYS A 120 20.33 26.22 4.24
CA LYS A 120 19.29 26.94 3.49
C LYS A 120 18.07 27.33 4.35
N ASN A 121 17.89 26.68 5.52
CA ASN A 121 16.82 26.91 6.49
C ASN A 121 15.40 26.99 5.86
N ILE A 122 15.10 26.08 4.95
CA ILE A 122 13.85 26.04 4.19
C ILE A 122 12.79 25.28 5.00
N HIS A 123 11.76 25.97 5.48
CA HIS A 123 10.72 25.40 6.33
C HIS A 123 9.98 24.21 5.71
N ASP A 124 9.76 24.20 4.39
CA ASP A 124 9.00 23.17 3.68
C ASP A 124 9.87 22.29 2.77
N GLY A 125 11.19 22.28 2.98
CA GLY A 125 12.10 21.43 2.24
C GLY A 125 11.95 19.93 2.57
N ILE A 126 12.17 19.08 1.57
CA ILE A 126 12.24 17.62 1.73
C ILE A 126 13.61 17.13 1.24
N PHE A 127 14.29 16.37 2.08
CA PHE A 127 15.52 15.69 1.71
C PHE A 127 15.22 14.23 1.36
N PHE A 128 15.55 13.81 0.15
CA PHE A 128 15.40 12.45 -0.35
C PHE A 128 16.69 11.68 -0.22
N ILE A 129 16.64 10.47 0.34
CA ILE A 129 17.81 9.58 0.47
C ILE A 129 17.50 8.21 -0.16
N ASP A 130 18.27 7.82 -1.15
CA ASP A 130 18.17 6.53 -1.81
C ASP A 130 19.54 5.89 -1.98
N GLU A 131 19.97 5.01 -1.10
CA GLU A 131 19.37 4.19 -0.07
C GLU A 131 20.23 4.26 1.21
N LEU A 132 19.66 4.03 2.42
CA LEU A 132 20.42 3.81 3.67
C LEU A 132 20.60 2.31 3.92
N GLY A 133 21.82 1.85 4.12
CA GLY A 133 22.13 0.45 4.33
C GLY A 133 23.37 0.23 5.24
N TYR A 134 24.05 -0.89 5.06
CA TYR A 134 25.16 -1.26 5.93
C TYR A 134 26.44 -0.44 5.67
N LEU A 135 26.64 0.11 4.47
CA LEU A 135 27.78 1.00 4.18
C LEU A 135 27.69 2.27 5.01
N GLU A 136 26.49 2.86 5.03
CA GLU A 136 26.16 4.07 5.78
C GLU A 136 26.28 3.84 7.30
N THR A 137 26.03 2.63 7.77
CA THR A 137 26.19 2.25 9.19
C THR A 137 27.65 2.27 9.66
N SER A 138 28.62 2.22 8.77
CA SER A 138 30.03 2.22 9.15
C SER A 138 30.60 3.61 9.45
N CYS A 139 29.98 4.70 8.95
CA CYS A 139 30.45 6.07 9.10
C CYS A 139 29.67 6.84 10.17
N LYS A 140 30.27 7.03 11.35
CA LYS A 140 29.64 7.69 12.50
C LYS A 140 29.27 9.16 12.22
N ASP A 141 30.15 9.90 11.53
CA ASP A 141 29.88 11.30 11.20
C ASP A 141 28.68 11.45 10.25
N PHE A 142 28.55 10.53 9.28
CA PHE A 142 27.38 10.49 8.42
C PHE A 142 26.11 10.14 9.20
N GLN A 143 26.17 9.18 10.12
CA GLN A 143 25.01 8.87 10.99
C GLN A 143 24.55 10.11 11.77
N ASN A 144 25.50 10.84 12.37
CA ASN A 144 25.22 12.07 13.11
C ASN A 144 24.57 13.14 12.22
N ALA A 145 25.07 13.31 10.99
CA ALA A 145 24.48 14.23 10.02
C ALA A 145 23.03 13.82 9.65
N VAL A 146 22.76 12.52 9.45
CA VAL A 146 21.41 12.02 9.19
C VAL A 146 20.48 12.23 10.37
N PHE A 147 20.93 12.01 11.61
CA PHE A 147 20.10 12.29 12.79
C PHE A 147 19.78 13.77 12.91
N MET A 148 20.77 14.65 12.69
CA MET A 148 20.55 16.10 12.66
C MET A 148 19.54 16.51 11.58
N LEU A 149 19.61 15.89 10.39
CA LEU A 149 18.67 16.12 9.29
C LEU A 149 17.25 15.69 9.68
N LEU A 150 17.09 14.51 10.29
CA LEU A 150 15.80 14.03 10.79
C LEU A 150 15.21 14.95 11.86
N ASP A 151 16.04 15.51 12.75
CA ASP A 151 15.54 16.41 13.80
C ASP A 151 15.08 17.77 13.23
N LYS A 152 15.74 18.28 12.20
CA LYS A 152 15.52 19.64 11.68
C LYS A 152 14.59 19.73 10.46
N SER A 153 14.55 18.69 9.62
CA SER A 153 13.85 18.75 8.33
C SER A 153 13.03 17.52 8.03
N ARG A 154 12.18 17.58 6.99
CA ARG A 154 11.44 16.42 6.47
C ARG A 154 12.35 15.54 5.62
N VAL A 155 12.25 14.23 5.80
CA VAL A 155 13.02 13.24 5.07
C VAL A 155 12.10 12.20 4.44
N VAL A 156 12.37 11.85 3.19
CA VAL A 156 11.83 10.67 2.51
C VAL A 156 13.01 9.77 2.14
N ALA A 157 13.07 8.56 2.69
CA ALA A 157 14.22 7.70 2.49
C ALA A 157 13.87 6.25 2.18
N ALA A 158 14.68 5.61 1.31
CA ALA A 158 14.77 4.17 1.22
C ALA A 158 15.72 3.65 2.30
N VAL A 159 15.29 2.61 3.00
CA VAL A 159 16.11 1.92 4.00
C VAL A 159 16.13 0.43 3.67
N ARG A 160 17.31 -0.18 3.69
CA ARG A 160 17.44 -1.63 3.51
C ARG A 160 16.76 -2.38 4.64
N LYS A 161 16.06 -3.46 4.29
CA LYS A 161 15.43 -4.39 5.25
C LYS A 161 16.52 -5.24 5.92
N GLN A 162 17.22 -4.64 6.87
CA GLN A 162 18.27 -5.28 7.66
C GLN A 162 18.35 -4.63 9.04
N HIS A 163 18.89 -5.34 10.02
CA HIS A 163 19.08 -4.85 11.39
C HIS A 163 20.51 -4.34 11.58
N THR A 164 20.61 -3.07 11.95
CA THR A 164 21.82 -2.42 12.47
C THR A 164 21.36 -1.34 13.45
N ASP A 165 22.17 -1.00 14.44
CA ASP A 165 21.80 0.01 15.44
C ASP A 165 21.35 1.32 14.79
N PHE A 166 22.04 1.76 13.74
CA PHE A 166 21.72 2.97 13.01
C PHE A 166 20.34 2.92 12.35
N LEU A 167 20.06 1.85 11.61
CA LEU A 167 18.78 1.71 10.89
C LEU A 167 17.62 1.44 11.86
N ASP A 168 17.87 0.69 12.94
CA ASP A 168 16.87 0.40 13.95
C ASP A 168 16.47 1.67 14.72
N ILE A 169 17.43 2.55 15.06
CA ILE A 169 17.15 3.87 15.64
C ILE A 169 16.25 4.70 14.71
N ILE A 170 16.56 4.75 13.42
CA ILE A 170 15.76 5.49 12.43
C ILE A 170 14.35 4.90 12.36
N THR A 171 14.21 3.59 12.12
CA THR A 171 12.91 2.97 11.84
C THR A 171 11.99 2.92 13.05
N GLN A 172 12.52 3.01 14.28
CA GLN A 172 11.75 3.03 15.53
C GLN A 172 11.33 4.44 15.99
N ARG A 173 11.72 5.50 15.29
CA ARG A 173 11.30 6.87 15.64
C ARG A 173 9.78 7.02 15.53
N LYS A 174 9.18 7.70 16.50
CA LYS A 174 7.71 7.91 16.56
C LYS A 174 7.19 8.88 15.48
N ASP A 175 8.05 9.73 14.95
CA ASP A 175 7.73 10.72 13.92
C ASP A 175 7.88 10.19 12.48
N ILE A 176 8.14 8.90 12.31
CA ILE A 176 8.29 8.23 11.02
C ILE A 176 7.04 7.42 10.65
N LEU A 177 6.60 7.56 9.40
CA LEU A 177 5.76 6.59 8.72
C LEU A 177 6.67 5.55 8.05
N LEU A 178 6.73 4.34 8.60
CA LEU A 178 7.47 3.23 8.02
C LEU A 178 6.57 2.38 7.14
N ILE A 179 6.93 2.22 5.86
CA ILE A 179 6.22 1.38 4.88
C ILE A 179 7.15 0.27 4.40
N ASP A 180 6.81 -0.97 4.72
CA ASP A 180 7.48 -2.14 4.18
C ASP A 180 6.78 -2.59 2.89
N ILE A 181 7.44 -2.43 1.75
CA ILE A 181 6.86 -2.77 0.44
C ILE A 181 6.56 -4.27 0.32
N ASP A 182 7.33 -5.13 0.96
CA ASP A 182 7.14 -6.58 0.88
C ASP A 182 5.87 -7.03 1.63
N ASP A 183 5.53 -6.36 2.73
CA ASP A 183 4.37 -6.67 3.57
C ASP A 183 3.11 -5.92 3.12
N PHE A 184 3.25 -5.01 2.14
CA PHE A 184 2.15 -4.17 1.73
C PHE A 184 1.10 -4.95 0.94
N MET A 185 -0.13 -4.96 1.44
CA MET A 185 -1.32 -5.59 0.85
C MET A 185 -1.22 -7.11 0.57
N ALA A 186 -0.07 -7.74 0.76
CA ALA A 186 0.15 -9.15 0.41
C ALA A 186 -0.80 -10.11 1.16
N ASP A 187 -1.46 -9.63 2.21
CA ASP A 187 -2.21 -10.44 3.16
C ASP A 187 -3.67 -9.97 3.37
N ILE A 188 -4.24 -9.25 2.40
CA ILE A 188 -5.65 -8.83 2.41
C ILE A 188 -6.41 -9.65 1.36
N ALA A 189 -7.50 -10.33 1.78
CA ALA A 189 -8.42 -10.97 0.85
C ALA A 189 -9.58 -10.02 0.48
N CYS A 190 -10.19 -10.21 -0.69
CA CYS A 190 -11.32 -9.41 -1.18
C CYS A 190 -12.56 -10.27 -1.37
N ILE A 191 -13.66 -9.88 -0.73
CA ILE A 191 -15.01 -10.41 -0.97
C ILE A 191 -15.84 -9.35 -1.69
N ILE A 192 -16.19 -9.64 -2.94
CA ILE A 192 -17.09 -8.82 -3.74
C ILE A 192 -18.52 -9.23 -3.42
N MET A 193 -19.29 -8.32 -2.82
CA MET A 193 -20.66 -8.56 -2.34
C MET A 193 -21.67 -8.35 -3.46
N ALA A 194 -22.19 -9.43 -4.02
CA ALA A 194 -23.09 -9.42 -5.18
C ALA A 194 -24.44 -10.14 -4.96
N SER A 195 -24.95 -10.16 -3.72
CA SER A 195 -26.20 -10.86 -3.34
C SER A 195 -27.39 -9.92 -3.18
N GLY A 196 -27.28 -8.64 -3.52
CA GLY A 196 -28.37 -7.66 -3.39
C GLY A 196 -29.59 -7.99 -4.27
N THR A 197 -30.79 -7.91 -3.71
CA THR A 197 -32.06 -8.30 -4.39
C THR A 197 -32.60 -7.26 -5.39
N SER A 198 -31.98 -6.09 -5.48
CA SER A 198 -32.32 -5.00 -6.44
C SER A 198 -33.81 -4.62 -6.52
N LYS A 199 -34.55 -4.73 -5.41
CA LYS A 199 -36.02 -4.57 -5.38
C LYS A 199 -36.53 -3.25 -5.96
N ARG A 200 -35.82 -2.14 -5.75
CA ARG A 200 -36.16 -0.81 -6.27
C ARG A 200 -35.83 -0.62 -7.73
N PHE A 201 -34.93 -1.44 -8.26
CA PHE A 201 -34.47 -1.32 -9.64
C PHE A 201 -35.38 -2.04 -10.65
N GLY A 202 -36.19 -3.01 -10.22
CA GLY A 202 -37.11 -3.78 -11.06
C GLY A 202 -36.46 -4.92 -11.87
N SER A 203 -35.14 -4.95 -11.97
CA SER A 203 -34.32 -5.99 -12.57
C SER A 203 -33.07 -6.22 -11.71
N ASN A 204 -32.22 -7.20 -12.09
CA ASN A 204 -30.94 -7.35 -11.39
C ASN A 204 -29.98 -6.21 -11.75
N LYS A 205 -29.92 -5.15 -10.92
CA LYS A 205 -29.10 -3.96 -11.17
C LYS A 205 -27.64 -4.28 -11.46
N LEU A 206 -27.09 -5.35 -10.90
CA LEU A 206 -25.68 -5.71 -11.06
C LEU A 206 -25.33 -6.18 -12.48
N LEU A 207 -26.32 -6.56 -13.28
CA LEU A 207 -26.20 -6.91 -14.69
C LEU A 207 -26.49 -5.73 -15.63
N GLU A 208 -26.90 -4.59 -15.10
CA GLU A 208 -27.10 -3.39 -15.90
C GLU A 208 -25.76 -2.79 -16.35
N THR A 209 -25.74 -2.36 -17.61
CA THR A 209 -24.56 -1.74 -18.21
C THR A 209 -24.44 -0.27 -17.83
N MET A 210 -23.23 0.19 -17.70
CA MET A 210 -22.90 1.60 -17.43
C MET A 210 -22.44 2.29 -18.72
N PRO A 211 -23.30 3.09 -19.36
CA PRO A 211 -22.95 3.78 -20.61
C PRO A 211 -21.77 4.74 -20.47
N PHE A 212 -21.56 5.28 -19.27
CA PHE A 212 -20.45 6.17 -18.95
C PHE A 212 -19.12 5.44 -18.68
N LYS A 213 -19.12 4.10 -18.67
CA LYS A 213 -17.95 3.27 -18.37
C LYS A 213 -17.84 2.09 -19.34
N ASN A 214 -17.65 2.38 -20.62
CA ASN A 214 -17.46 1.39 -21.69
C ASN A 214 -18.54 0.30 -21.79
N ASN A 215 -19.77 0.57 -21.36
CA ASN A 215 -20.90 -0.36 -21.33
C ASN A 215 -20.67 -1.67 -20.56
N ILE A 216 -19.71 -1.70 -19.62
CA ILE A 216 -19.55 -2.85 -18.71
C ILE A 216 -20.67 -2.86 -17.67
N THR A 217 -21.01 -4.03 -17.17
CA THR A 217 -21.98 -4.18 -16.09
C THR A 217 -21.43 -3.74 -14.73
N LEU A 218 -22.31 -3.44 -13.77
CA LEU A 218 -21.90 -3.07 -12.42
C LEU A 218 -21.04 -4.17 -11.77
N ILE A 219 -21.38 -5.44 -11.98
CA ILE A 219 -20.57 -6.54 -11.43
C ILE A 219 -19.19 -6.67 -12.11
N GLU A 220 -19.11 -6.52 -13.44
CA GLU A 220 -17.81 -6.50 -14.13
C GLU A 220 -16.94 -5.35 -13.64
N ASN A 221 -17.55 -4.19 -13.41
CA ASN A 221 -16.83 -3.06 -12.84
C ASN A 221 -16.33 -3.33 -11.42
N ALA A 222 -17.15 -3.94 -10.54
CA ALA A 222 -16.70 -4.30 -9.20
C ALA A 222 -15.52 -5.30 -9.24
N ILE A 223 -15.55 -6.25 -10.17
CA ILE A 223 -14.43 -7.17 -10.44
C ILE A 223 -13.19 -6.37 -10.88
N ASN A 224 -13.33 -5.38 -11.76
CA ASN A 224 -12.24 -4.52 -12.20
C ASN A 224 -11.69 -3.67 -11.03
N ILE A 225 -12.56 -3.07 -10.21
CA ILE A 225 -12.16 -2.32 -9.00
C ILE A 225 -11.35 -3.22 -8.06
N SER A 226 -11.73 -4.49 -7.91
CA SER A 226 -10.98 -5.44 -7.09
C SER A 226 -9.56 -5.72 -7.60
N SER A 227 -9.20 -5.28 -8.81
CA SER A 227 -7.85 -5.39 -9.36
C SER A 227 -6.95 -4.19 -9.04
N TYR A 228 -7.51 -3.13 -8.45
CA TYR A 228 -6.77 -1.92 -8.09
C TYR A 228 -5.78 -2.13 -6.92
N ALA A 229 -5.92 -3.24 -6.21
CA ALA A 229 -4.97 -3.67 -5.17
C ALA A 229 -4.61 -5.15 -5.34
N PRO A 230 -3.39 -5.57 -4.98
CA PRO A 230 -2.90 -6.93 -5.17
C PRO A 230 -3.42 -7.87 -4.05
N PHE A 231 -4.72 -8.05 -3.96
CA PHE A 231 -5.31 -8.95 -2.97
C PHE A 231 -4.81 -10.38 -3.11
N CYS A 232 -4.49 -11.02 -1.99
CA CYS A 232 -3.98 -12.39 -1.96
C CYS A 232 -4.99 -13.42 -2.48
N LYS A 233 -6.28 -13.21 -2.23
CA LYS A 233 -7.41 -13.98 -2.77
C LYS A 233 -8.56 -13.03 -3.07
N ARG A 234 -9.32 -13.33 -4.13
CA ARG A 234 -10.55 -12.60 -4.50
C ARG A 234 -11.67 -13.59 -4.77
N ILE A 235 -12.85 -13.34 -4.24
CA ILE A 235 -14.06 -14.13 -4.51
C ILE A 235 -15.27 -13.21 -4.70
N VAL A 236 -16.20 -13.62 -5.54
CA VAL A 236 -17.56 -13.04 -5.63
C VAL A 236 -18.51 -13.90 -4.83
N VAL A 237 -19.36 -13.29 -4.01
CA VAL A 237 -20.44 -13.99 -3.29
C VAL A 237 -21.77 -13.49 -3.81
N THR A 238 -22.62 -14.41 -4.32
CA THR A 238 -23.87 -14.06 -4.99
C THR A 238 -24.97 -15.10 -4.79
N VAL A 239 -26.23 -14.66 -4.86
CA VAL A 239 -27.42 -15.52 -4.97
C VAL A 239 -27.89 -15.65 -6.43
N HIS A 240 -27.26 -14.96 -7.37
CA HIS A 240 -27.73 -14.83 -8.76
C HIS A 240 -26.96 -15.78 -9.69
N LYS A 241 -27.64 -16.77 -10.26
CA LYS A 241 -27.06 -17.74 -11.20
C LYS A 241 -26.40 -17.08 -12.41
N GLN A 242 -26.98 -15.98 -12.92
CA GLN A 242 -26.43 -15.23 -14.05
C GLN A 242 -25.06 -14.60 -13.72
N ILE A 243 -24.92 -14.05 -12.51
CA ILE A 243 -23.62 -13.49 -12.04
C ILE A 243 -22.60 -14.62 -11.89
N ALA A 244 -22.99 -15.77 -11.34
CA ALA A 244 -22.10 -16.92 -11.22
C ALA A 244 -21.64 -17.44 -12.59
N ALA A 245 -22.52 -17.47 -13.60
CA ALA A 245 -22.16 -17.82 -14.98
C ALA A 245 -21.17 -16.80 -15.59
N LEU A 246 -21.39 -15.49 -15.40
CA LEU A 246 -20.48 -14.44 -15.83
C LEU A 246 -19.09 -14.55 -15.15
N CYS A 247 -19.05 -14.78 -13.84
CA CYS A 247 -17.78 -15.00 -13.13
C CYS A 247 -17.00 -16.19 -13.68
N LYS A 248 -17.68 -17.27 -14.07
CA LYS A 248 -17.05 -18.42 -14.73
C LYS A 248 -16.39 -18.01 -16.07
N THR A 249 -17.09 -17.23 -16.89
CA THR A 249 -16.56 -16.71 -18.15
C THR A 249 -15.33 -15.81 -17.94
N LEU A 250 -15.36 -14.99 -16.89
CA LEU A 250 -14.25 -14.09 -16.52
C LEU A 250 -13.14 -14.79 -15.73
N SER A 251 -13.25 -16.08 -15.47
CA SER A 251 -12.31 -16.85 -14.64
C SER A 251 -12.10 -16.27 -13.23
N VAL A 252 -13.17 -15.72 -12.62
CA VAL A 252 -13.17 -15.17 -11.27
C VAL A 252 -13.85 -16.16 -10.32
N PRO A 253 -13.21 -16.54 -9.20
CA PRO A 253 -13.81 -17.40 -8.19
C PRO A 253 -15.14 -16.83 -7.67
N CYS A 254 -16.19 -17.65 -7.71
CA CYS A 254 -17.54 -17.24 -7.31
C CYS A 254 -18.21 -18.29 -6.45
N ILE A 255 -18.84 -17.84 -5.38
CA ILE A 255 -19.67 -18.68 -4.48
C ILE A 255 -21.12 -18.32 -4.73
N LEU A 256 -21.85 -19.26 -5.33
CA LEU A 256 -23.30 -19.18 -5.47
C LEU A 256 -23.97 -19.82 -4.25
N HIS A 257 -24.92 -19.12 -3.64
CA HIS A 257 -25.73 -19.61 -2.52
C HIS A 257 -27.19 -19.24 -2.68
N ASP A 258 -28.07 -19.77 -1.83
CA ASP A 258 -29.50 -19.58 -1.83
C ASP A 258 -30.05 -18.90 -0.56
N MET A 259 -29.14 -18.55 0.36
CA MET A 259 -29.52 -17.91 1.63
C MET A 259 -29.95 -16.47 1.42
N PRO A 260 -31.06 -16.02 2.11
CA PRO A 260 -31.72 -14.76 1.76
C PRO A 260 -31.07 -13.50 2.31
N ASP A 261 -30.29 -13.60 3.40
CA ASP A 261 -29.91 -12.43 4.17
C ASP A 261 -28.46 -11.98 3.94
N ARG A 262 -28.19 -10.70 4.24
CA ARG A 262 -26.85 -10.10 4.09
C ARG A 262 -25.82 -10.73 5.01
N ASN A 263 -26.19 -11.10 6.24
CA ASN A 263 -25.31 -11.81 7.17
C ASN A 263 -24.85 -13.15 6.62
N ASP A 264 -25.71 -13.87 5.89
CA ASP A 264 -25.33 -15.14 5.27
C ASP A 264 -24.29 -14.96 4.19
N SER A 265 -24.46 -13.97 3.31
CA SER A 265 -23.45 -13.67 2.28
C SER A 265 -22.08 -13.32 2.91
N ILE A 266 -22.06 -12.57 4.01
CA ILE A 266 -20.83 -12.26 4.77
C ILE A 266 -20.23 -13.54 5.35
N ARG A 267 -21.03 -14.34 6.08
CA ARG A 267 -20.60 -15.61 6.69
C ARG A 267 -20.01 -16.56 5.65
N ILE A 268 -20.74 -16.80 4.56
CA ILE A 268 -20.34 -17.68 3.47
C ILE A 268 -19.03 -17.19 2.83
N GLY A 269 -18.89 -15.89 2.63
CA GLY A 269 -17.67 -15.28 2.09
C GLY A 269 -16.48 -15.53 3.00
N VAL A 270 -16.59 -15.24 4.30
CA VAL A 270 -15.50 -15.43 5.27
C VAL A 270 -15.14 -16.91 5.40
N GLU A 271 -16.12 -17.81 5.50
CA GLU A 271 -15.90 -19.28 5.56
C GLU A 271 -15.11 -19.78 4.34
N ASN A 272 -15.47 -19.32 3.14
CA ASN A 272 -14.79 -19.74 1.92
C ASN A 272 -13.37 -19.18 1.84
N ILE A 273 -13.14 -17.94 2.23
CA ILE A 273 -11.77 -17.41 2.36
C ILE A 273 -10.98 -18.27 3.33
N LYS A 274 -11.48 -18.58 4.52
CA LYS A 274 -10.79 -19.47 5.49
C LYS A 274 -10.47 -20.85 4.87
N LYS A 275 -11.40 -21.47 4.16
CA LYS A 275 -11.20 -22.77 3.49
C LYS A 275 -10.11 -22.74 2.42
N LEU A 276 -10.01 -21.64 1.65
CA LEU A 276 -8.97 -21.47 0.63
C LEU A 276 -7.56 -21.46 1.23
N TYR A 277 -7.40 -21.01 2.48
CA TYR A 277 -6.13 -21.01 3.19
C TYR A 277 -5.81 -22.33 3.88
N VAL A 278 -6.81 -23.00 4.46
CA VAL A 278 -6.62 -24.32 5.08
C VAL A 278 -6.18 -25.37 4.03
N ASN A 279 -6.69 -25.25 2.81
CA ASN A 279 -6.36 -26.16 1.71
C ASN A 279 -5.06 -25.78 0.96
N ASP A 280 -4.48 -24.63 1.23
CA ASP A 280 -3.23 -24.18 0.63
C ASP A 280 -2.04 -24.74 1.41
N LYS A 281 -1.40 -25.80 0.86
CA LYS A 281 -0.24 -26.45 1.50
C LYS A 281 0.97 -25.54 1.71
N ILE A 282 0.97 -24.37 1.07
CA ILE A 282 2.08 -23.39 1.10
C ILE A 282 1.82 -22.27 2.10
N ASN A 283 0.56 -21.82 2.23
CA ASN A 283 0.15 -20.71 3.10
C ASN A 283 -0.89 -21.19 4.11
N THR A 284 -0.43 -21.62 5.28
CA THR A 284 -1.32 -22.08 6.38
C THR A 284 -1.88 -20.93 7.24
N ARG A 285 -1.42 -19.69 7.04
CA ARG A 285 -1.85 -18.52 7.82
C ARG A 285 -3.01 -17.80 7.13
N LEU A 286 -4.11 -17.59 7.87
CA LEU A 286 -5.25 -16.78 7.41
C LEU A 286 -4.80 -15.36 7.00
N PRO A 287 -5.51 -14.70 6.07
CA PRO A 287 -5.23 -13.31 5.72
C PRO A 287 -5.36 -12.41 6.94
N SER A 288 -4.54 -11.37 7.02
CA SER A 288 -4.60 -10.39 8.11
C SER A 288 -5.91 -9.61 8.13
N GLY A 289 -6.54 -9.46 6.95
CA GLY A 289 -7.83 -8.79 6.82
C GLY A 289 -8.62 -9.22 5.59
N ILE A 290 -9.90 -8.89 5.61
CA ILE A 290 -10.82 -9.06 4.48
C ILE A 290 -11.46 -7.72 4.16
N ILE A 291 -11.34 -7.27 2.89
CA ILE A 291 -12.13 -6.16 2.38
C ILE A 291 -13.46 -6.68 1.83
N PHE A 292 -14.55 -6.04 2.26
CA PHE A 292 -15.88 -6.23 1.69
C PHE A 292 -16.16 -5.12 0.69
N LEU A 293 -16.10 -5.47 -0.59
CA LEU A 293 -16.30 -4.56 -1.70
C LEU A 293 -17.76 -4.66 -2.19
N PRO A 294 -18.55 -3.59 -2.11
CA PRO A 294 -19.91 -3.58 -2.68
C PRO A 294 -19.84 -3.57 -4.22
N SER A 295 -20.79 -4.24 -4.86
CA SER A 295 -20.84 -4.29 -6.34
C SER A 295 -21.64 -3.14 -6.96
N ASP A 296 -22.27 -2.32 -6.15
CA ASP A 296 -23.16 -1.22 -6.56
C ASP A 296 -22.54 0.18 -6.36
N GLN A 297 -21.25 0.25 -6.00
CA GLN A 297 -20.47 1.49 -5.92
C GLN A 297 -19.46 1.58 -7.08
N PRO A 298 -19.87 2.04 -8.27
CA PRO A 298 -19.05 1.91 -9.48
C PRO A 298 -17.90 2.92 -9.58
N LEU A 299 -17.89 3.96 -8.75
CA LEU A 299 -16.98 5.08 -8.89
C LEU A 299 -15.81 5.06 -7.89
N ILE A 300 -15.64 3.99 -7.13
CA ILE A 300 -14.46 3.80 -6.27
C ILE A 300 -13.19 3.87 -7.12
N SER A 301 -12.28 4.77 -6.74
CA SER A 301 -11.03 5.00 -7.49
C SER A 301 -9.93 4.02 -7.13
N PRO A 302 -8.94 3.81 -8.03
CA PRO A 302 -7.73 3.07 -7.70
C PRO A 302 -7.00 3.67 -6.50
N MET A 303 -7.00 4.98 -6.39
CA MET A 303 -6.35 5.70 -5.29
C MET A 303 -7.00 5.38 -3.95
N SER A 304 -8.33 5.46 -3.84
CA SER A 304 -9.05 5.15 -2.60
C SER A 304 -8.87 3.68 -2.18
N MET A 305 -8.88 2.74 -3.13
CA MET A 305 -8.59 1.33 -2.84
C MET A 305 -7.17 1.13 -2.31
N GLN A 306 -6.18 1.77 -2.91
CA GLN A 306 -4.79 1.74 -2.46
C GLN A 306 -4.66 2.37 -1.06
N LEU A 307 -5.29 3.51 -0.84
CA LEU A 307 -5.26 4.22 0.44
C LEU A 307 -5.89 3.39 1.57
N MET A 308 -7.01 2.70 1.29
CA MET A 308 -7.63 1.75 2.22
C MET A 308 -6.66 0.63 2.64
N CYS A 309 -5.95 0.05 1.67
CA CYS A 309 -5.01 -1.03 1.92
C CYS A 309 -3.74 -0.53 2.65
N LEU A 310 -3.25 0.68 2.33
CA LEU A 310 -2.15 1.34 3.06
C LEU A 310 -2.52 1.57 4.52
N ALA A 311 -3.68 2.16 4.76
CA ALA A 311 -4.18 2.40 6.10
C ALA A 311 -4.29 1.10 6.90
N PHE A 312 -4.87 0.06 6.31
CA PHE A 312 -4.99 -1.24 6.96
C PHE A 312 -3.63 -1.89 7.24
N SER A 313 -2.67 -1.83 6.31
CA SER A 313 -1.33 -2.37 6.51
C SER A 313 -0.58 -1.66 7.65
N TYR A 314 -0.86 -0.39 7.87
CA TYR A 314 -0.31 0.38 8.97
C TYR A 314 -1.04 0.14 10.30
N TYR A 315 -2.38 0.11 10.28
CA TYR A 315 -3.24 -0.07 11.46
C TYR A 315 -3.80 -1.49 11.54
N LYS A 316 -2.96 -2.51 11.47
CA LYS A 316 -3.30 -3.94 11.25
C LYS A 316 -4.48 -4.49 12.07
N ASP A 317 -4.72 -3.95 13.27
CA ASP A 317 -5.78 -4.42 14.18
C ASP A 317 -7.03 -3.54 14.16
N LYS A 318 -7.08 -2.52 13.28
CA LYS A 318 -8.20 -1.60 13.17
C LYS A 318 -9.09 -1.92 11.98
N ILE A 319 -10.39 -1.66 12.14
CA ILE A 319 -11.35 -1.67 11.04
C ILE A 319 -11.10 -0.44 10.19
N CYS A 320 -10.71 -0.59 8.92
CA CYS A 320 -10.55 0.53 8.00
C CYS A 320 -11.81 0.69 7.16
N ARG A 321 -12.36 1.90 7.12
CA ARG A 321 -13.63 2.20 6.44
C ARG A 321 -13.48 3.42 5.53
N LEU A 322 -13.86 3.27 4.25
CA LEU A 322 -13.89 4.41 3.33
C LEU A 322 -14.88 5.45 3.86
N SER A 323 -14.55 6.73 3.74
CA SER A 323 -15.35 7.82 4.30
C SER A 323 -15.27 9.08 3.46
N TYR A 324 -16.30 9.92 3.55
CA TYR A 324 -16.28 11.28 3.03
C TYR A 324 -16.88 12.23 4.07
N ASN A 325 -16.23 13.37 4.30
CA ASN A 325 -16.63 14.34 5.34
C ASN A 325 -16.92 13.69 6.70
N ASN A 326 -16.03 12.79 7.17
CA ASN A 326 -16.15 12.03 8.41
C ASN A 326 -17.35 11.07 8.47
N THR A 327 -18.09 10.90 7.36
CA THR A 327 -19.16 9.91 7.26
C THR A 327 -18.62 8.64 6.64
N GLY A 328 -18.59 7.57 7.42
CA GLY A 328 -18.09 6.28 6.95
C GLY A 328 -19.10 5.55 6.06
N GLY A 329 -18.62 4.92 4.99
CA GLY A 329 -19.36 4.10 4.04
C GLY A 329 -18.73 2.74 3.78
N SER A 330 -18.75 2.32 2.55
CA SER A 330 -18.07 1.13 2.02
C SER A 330 -17.07 1.55 0.94
N PRO A 331 -16.06 0.73 0.64
CA PRO A 331 -15.73 -0.58 1.22
C PRO A 331 -15.21 -0.51 2.66
N VAL A 332 -15.17 -1.68 3.32
CA VAL A 332 -14.66 -1.83 4.69
C VAL A 332 -13.69 -3.00 4.75
N ILE A 333 -12.55 -2.80 5.40
CA ILE A 333 -11.60 -3.87 5.74
C ILE A 333 -11.76 -4.23 7.21
N PHE A 334 -12.05 -5.50 7.48
CA PHE A 334 -12.06 -6.05 8.83
C PHE A 334 -10.80 -6.87 9.07
N PRO A 335 -10.03 -6.61 10.15
CA PRO A 335 -8.92 -7.46 10.54
C PRO A 335 -9.38 -8.85 10.98
N SER A 336 -8.46 -9.82 10.92
CA SER A 336 -8.74 -11.24 11.20
C SER A 336 -9.34 -11.52 12.57
N ILE A 337 -9.08 -10.64 13.55
CA ILE A 337 -9.67 -10.74 14.90
C ILE A 337 -11.20 -10.68 14.90
N TYR A 338 -11.82 -10.12 13.85
CA TYR A 338 -13.28 -10.03 13.71
C TYR A 338 -13.88 -11.14 12.83
N PHE A 339 -13.11 -12.08 12.27
CA PHE A 339 -13.64 -13.08 11.36
C PHE A 339 -14.70 -13.98 12.01
N ASP A 340 -14.47 -14.40 13.26
CA ASP A 340 -15.44 -15.22 13.98
C ASP A 340 -16.71 -14.44 14.35
N GLU A 341 -16.60 -13.13 14.64
CA GLU A 341 -17.77 -12.28 14.87
C GLU A 341 -18.55 -12.01 13.59
N LEU A 342 -17.87 -11.84 12.44
CA LEU A 342 -18.50 -11.73 11.12
C LEU A 342 -19.28 -13.00 10.74
N MET A 343 -18.77 -14.18 11.09
CA MET A 343 -19.48 -15.46 10.85
C MET A 343 -20.69 -15.67 11.77
N ARG A 344 -20.76 -14.96 12.90
CA ARG A 344 -21.85 -15.06 13.90
C ARG A 344 -22.75 -13.83 13.92
N LEU A 345 -22.79 -13.05 12.84
CA LEU A 345 -23.67 -11.88 12.73
C LEU A 345 -25.13 -12.30 12.96
N PRO A 346 -25.92 -11.54 13.76
CA PRO A 346 -27.33 -11.76 13.91
C PRO A 346 -28.07 -11.65 12.56
N GLU A 347 -29.21 -12.30 12.45
CA GLU A 347 -30.07 -12.22 11.27
C GLU A 347 -30.29 -10.76 10.83
N LYS A 348 -30.30 -10.55 9.51
CA LYS A 348 -30.49 -9.24 8.86
C LYS A 348 -29.47 -8.16 9.24
N LYS A 349 -28.43 -8.49 10.01
CA LYS A 349 -27.35 -7.55 10.32
C LYS A 349 -26.21 -7.70 9.30
N GLY A 350 -25.51 -6.62 9.05
CA GLY A 350 -24.29 -6.60 8.25
C GLY A 350 -23.08 -6.17 9.08
N GLY A 351 -21.92 -5.97 8.44
CA GLY A 351 -20.69 -5.52 9.10
C GLY A 351 -20.84 -4.23 9.91
N GLY A 352 -21.81 -3.38 9.59
CA GLY A 352 -22.14 -2.18 10.37
C GLY A 352 -22.50 -2.45 11.83
N TYR A 353 -22.98 -3.67 12.15
CA TYR A 353 -23.24 -4.10 13.53
C TYR A 353 -21.93 -4.17 14.34
N ILE A 354 -20.90 -4.78 13.77
CA ILE A 354 -19.57 -4.89 14.41
C ILE A 354 -18.91 -3.51 14.49
N ILE A 355 -19.01 -2.70 13.44
CA ILE A 355 -18.47 -1.33 13.40
C ILE A 355 -19.06 -0.50 14.55
N LYS A 356 -20.37 -0.54 14.74
CA LYS A 356 -21.05 0.22 15.80
C LYS A 356 -20.60 -0.22 17.20
N LYS A 357 -20.45 -1.52 17.41
CA LYS A 357 -19.99 -2.10 18.68
C LYS A 357 -18.54 -1.73 18.98
N ASN A 358 -17.70 -1.56 17.95
CA ASN A 358 -16.27 -1.32 18.04
C ASN A 358 -15.88 0.07 17.49
N SER A 359 -16.67 1.11 17.72
CA SER A 359 -16.48 2.44 17.13
C SER A 359 -15.09 3.05 17.40
N GLY A 360 -14.50 2.80 18.57
CA GLY A 360 -13.14 3.25 18.90
C GLY A 360 -12.00 2.49 18.20
N GLN A 361 -12.34 1.43 17.43
CA GLN A 361 -11.39 0.65 16.63
C GLN A 361 -11.52 0.91 15.13
N VAL A 362 -12.20 1.99 14.74
CA VAL A 362 -12.45 2.33 13.33
C VAL A 362 -11.54 3.45 12.89
N ILE A 363 -10.83 3.22 11.79
CA ILE A 363 -10.07 4.23 11.05
C ILE A 363 -10.91 4.65 9.85
N LEU A 364 -11.26 5.93 9.77
CA LEU A 364 -11.89 6.53 8.60
C LEU A 364 -10.83 6.89 7.58
N VAL A 365 -10.91 6.29 6.39
CA VAL A 365 -10.00 6.52 5.28
C VAL A 365 -10.71 7.42 4.29
N PRO A 366 -10.21 8.62 3.99
CA PRO A 366 -10.91 9.55 3.13
C PRO A 366 -10.98 9.05 1.69
N ALA A 367 -12.16 9.09 1.10
CA ALA A 367 -12.37 8.96 -0.33
C ALA A 367 -11.85 10.20 -1.05
N ARG A 368 -11.43 10.08 -2.29
CA ARG A 368 -10.94 11.20 -3.10
C ARG A 368 -12.03 12.27 -3.31
N ASN A 369 -13.28 11.83 -3.45
CA ASN A 369 -14.44 12.70 -3.59
C ASN A 369 -15.71 11.98 -3.11
N GLU A 370 -16.80 12.74 -3.01
CA GLU A 370 -18.09 12.26 -2.52
C GLU A 370 -18.71 11.18 -3.40
N ILE A 371 -18.53 11.27 -4.72
CA ILE A 371 -19.17 10.36 -5.68
C ILE A 371 -18.70 8.90 -5.55
N GLU A 372 -17.54 8.66 -4.95
CA GLU A 372 -17.05 7.31 -4.66
C GLU A 372 -17.91 6.57 -3.62
N MET A 373 -18.67 7.33 -2.82
CA MET A 373 -19.52 6.81 -1.75
C MET A 373 -20.93 6.46 -2.21
N TYR A 374 -21.29 6.79 -3.45
CA TYR A 374 -22.66 6.63 -3.94
C TYR A 374 -22.95 5.23 -4.45
N ASP A 375 -24.07 4.66 -3.96
CA ASP A 375 -24.64 3.41 -4.44
C ASP A 375 -25.53 3.70 -5.65
N ILE A 376 -25.55 2.80 -6.61
CA ILE A 376 -26.58 2.76 -7.66
C ILE A 376 -27.75 1.94 -7.16
N ASP A 377 -28.85 2.58 -6.81
CA ASP A 377 -30.08 1.95 -6.29
C ASP A 377 -31.25 1.97 -7.26
N THR A 378 -31.28 2.95 -8.18
CA THR A 378 -32.35 3.16 -9.16
C THR A 378 -31.79 3.35 -10.58
N LYS A 379 -32.68 3.30 -11.60
CA LYS A 379 -32.28 3.62 -12.99
C LYS A 379 -31.93 5.08 -13.17
N GLU A 380 -32.54 5.95 -12.39
CA GLU A 380 -32.26 7.39 -12.35
C GLU A 380 -30.81 7.66 -11.88
N ASP A 381 -30.31 6.84 -10.95
CA ASP A 381 -28.91 6.96 -10.50
C ASP A 381 -27.95 6.69 -11.66
N LEU A 382 -28.20 5.67 -12.48
CA LEU A 382 -27.39 5.41 -13.69
C LEU A 382 -27.38 6.59 -14.67
N VAL A 383 -28.50 7.32 -14.77
CA VAL A 383 -28.60 8.49 -15.66
C VAL A 383 -27.82 9.67 -15.09
N LYS A 384 -27.90 9.93 -13.78
CA LYS A 384 -27.16 11.01 -13.10
C LYS A 384 -25.65 10.83 -13.27
N PHE A 385 -25.15 9.62 -13.18
CA PHE A 385 -23.72 9.34 -13.33
C PHE A 385 -23.18 9.52 -14.76
N LYS A 386 -24.05 9.58 -15.79
CA LYS A 386 -23.61 9.99 -17.14
C LYS A 386 -23.03 11.41 -17.21
N GLN A 387 -23.42 12.27 -16.28
CA GLN A 387 -22.96 13.67 -16.22
C GLN A 387 -21.70 13.86 -15.41
N VAL A 388 -21.32 12.85 -14.62
CA VAL A 388 -20.09 12.86 -13.81
C VAL A 388 -19.00 12.19 -14.65
N SER A 389 -18.16 13.00 -15.32
CA SER A 389 -16.99 12.48 -16.04
C SER A 389 -16.11 11.66 -15.10
N PRO A 390 -15.89 10.37 -15.36
CA PRO A 390 -14.93 9.61 -14.58
C PRO A 390 -13.52 10.00 -15.06
N TYR A 391 -12.78 10.74 -14.25
CA TYR A 391 -11.33 11.03 -14.37
C TYR A 391 -10.87 11.68 -15.67
#